data_60f57fcf27e687ed7501d647203d90d1
#
_entry.id   60f57fcf27e687ed7501d647203d90d1
#
_cell.length_a   1.000
_cell.length_b   1.000
_cell.length_c   1.000
_cell.angle_alpha   90.00
_cell.angle_beta   90.00
_cell.angle_gamma   90.00
#
_symmetry.space_group_name_H-M   'P 1'
#
loop_
_entity.id
_entity.type
_entity.pdbx_description
1 polymer ?
#
loop_
_entity_poly.entity_id
_entity_poly.type
_entity_poly.pdbx_seq_one_letter_code
_entity_poly.pdbx_strand_id
1 'polypeptide(L)'
;MTDLKLISELLIKKGKVRGKPVAISLFRDNVPEVYEPIEGEPCTLIRNAMDEGKKAYFDAEHHDCLVGACHAGMVPGKKEIMSGEYLSTTSSFFTYEGAARLKSGTRNLPPGMVKAIGAAPLDEVPEGVTIDWVVVVCNAHNANLISGCRVVQDGITPHGGFGSSLCGELFSTPWYEKNVVITFGDYGGRMYNRLKQDQLFVIIPIEFVDALPRLLGDFTLDAKATLAFTKPPDSKFWKKYSKDKKKGGDTEGAGKPSAPAFTMEWDKEAREILRKVPEGIVDFVVENSESFAQNKGYAKVTRNSLAEQMEEMGMDIEEMLTE
;
A
#
# COMPACT_ATOMS: atom_id res chain seq x y z
N MET A 1 17.95 4.19 -19.99
CA MET A 1 16.53 4.42 -20.40
C MET A 1 15.83 3.09 -20.25
N THR A 2 14.78 3.04 -19.45
CA THR A 2 14.02 1.83 -19.15
C THR A 2 13.43 1.24 -20.45
N ASP A 3 13.67 -0.04 -20.71
CA ASP A 3 13.01 -0.72 -21.83
C ASP A 3 11.57 -1.13 -21.42
N LEU A 4 10.63 -0.24 -21.71
CA LEU A 4 9.20 -0.43 -21.35
C LEU A 4 8.59 -1.68 -21.99
N LYS A 5 9.07 -2.07 -23.16
CA LYS A 5 8.61 -3.28 -23.85
C LYS A 5 9.06 -4.53 -23.09
N LEU A 6 10.32 -4.57 -22.67
CA LEU A 6 10.85 -5.65 -21.84
C LEU A 6 10.07 -5.74 -20.50
N ILE A 7 9.81 -4.60 -19.86
CA ILE A 7 9.04 -4.56 -18.61
C ILE A 7 7.63 -5.11 -18.82
N SER A 8 6.93 -4.66 -19.86
CA SER A 8 5.60 -5.14 -20.21
C SER A 8 5.59 -6.67 -20.40
N GLU A 9 6.55 -7.19 -21.16
CA GLU A 9 6.69 -8.64 -21.38
C GLU A 9 6.96 -9.42 -20.09
N LEU A 10 7.83 -8.91 -19.22
CA LEU A 10 8.13 -9.53 -17.92
C LEU A 10 6.89 -9.56 -17.02
N LEU A 11 6.16 -8.45 -16.91
CA LEU A 11 4.94 -8.36 -16.12
C LEU A 11 3.88 -9.37 -16.64
N ILE A 12 3.71 -9.49 -17.95
CA ILE A 12 2.78 -10.45 -18.54
C ILE A 12 3.24 -11.90 -18.33
N LYS A 13 4.49 -12.20 -18.70
CA LYS A 13 5.00 -13.59 -18.74
C LYS A 13 5.33 -14.14 -17.34
N LYS A 14 5.94 -13.32 -16.49
CA LYS A 14 6.43 -13.71 -15.16
C LYS A 14 5.54 -13.18 -14.03
N GLY A 15 5.13 -11.92 -14.09
CA GLY A 15 4.20 -11.32 -13.14
C GLY A 15 2.76 -11.82 -13.27
N LYS A 16 2.43 -12.54 -14.37
CA LYS A 16 1.09 -13.11 -14.60
C LYS A 16 -0.03 -12.09 -14.41
N VAL A 17 0.23 -10.86 -14.85
CA VAL A 17 -0.78 -9.81 -14.80
C VAL A 17 -1.89 -10.06 -15.83
N ARG A 18 -3.07 -9.54 -15.55
CA ARG A 18 -4.19 -9.58 -16.49
C ARG A 18 -3.99 -8.52 -17.58
N GLY A 19 -4.15 -8.91 -18.82
CA GLY A 19 -4.07 -8.00 -19.97
C GLY A 19 -2.72 -7.29 -20.09
N LYS A 20 -2.73 -6.08 -20.65
CA LYS A 20 -1.53 -5.25 -20.78
C LYS A 20 -1.29 -4.45 -19.50
N PRO A 21 -0.04 -4.30 -19.02
CA PRO A 21 0.30 -3.27 -18.05
C PRO A 21 -0.07 -1.89 -18.60
N VAL A 22 -0.56 -1.01 -17.72
CA VAL A 22 -1.09 0.30 -18.11
C VAL A 22 -0.17 1.41 -17.60
N ALA A 23 0.33 2.25 -18.47
CA ALA A 23 1.02 3.48 -18.13
C ALA A 23 0.01 4.60 -17.85
N ILE A 24 0.20 5.33 -16.76
CA ILE A 24 -0.58 6.51 -16.41
C ILE A 24 0.30 7.75 -16.56
N SER A 25 -0.25 8.76 -17.23
CA SER A 25 0.40 10.05 -17.49
C SER A 25 -0.45 11.20 -16.99
N LEU A 26 0.15 12.07 -16.19
CA LEU A 26 -0.46 13.31 -15.72
C LEU A 26 -0.14 14.45 -16.71
N PHE A 27 -1.06 14.78 -17.58
CA PHE A 27 -0.88 15.86 -18.56
C PHE A 27 -1.10 17.23 -17.89
N ARG A 28 -0.05 18.00 -17.77
CA ARG A 28 -0.07 19.33 -17.16
C ARG A 28 -0.36 20.44 -18.16
N ASP A 29 0.02 20.21 -19.42
CA ASP A 29 -0.13 21.18 -20.51
C ASP A 29 -1.11 20.70 -21.56
N ASN A 30 -0.67 19.91 -22.52
CA ASN A 30 -1.47 19.42 -23.63
C ASN A 30 -1.57 17.90 -23.57
N VAL A 31 -2.74 17.38 -23.98
CA VAL A 31 -2.92 15.96 -24.25
C VAL A 31 -2.41 15.67 -25.66
N PRO A 32 -1.54 14.65 -25.85
CA PRO A 32 -1.12 14.25 -27.19
C PRO A 32 -2.32 13.80 -28.04
N GLU A 33 -2.37 14.20 -29.31
CA GLU A 33 -3.49 13.92 -30.24
C GLU A 33 -3.85 12.43 -30.39
N VAL A 34 -2.90 11.54 -30.10
CA VAL A 34 -3.09 10.10 -30.17
C VAL A 34 -3.93 9.53 -29.01
N TYR A 35 -4.20 10.33 -27.99
CA TYR A 35 -5.11 9.95 -26.91
C TYR A 35 -6.52 10.44 -27.20
N GLU A 36 -7.49 9.57 -27.06
CA GLU A 36 -8.90 9.88 -27.23
C GLU A 36 -9.58 10.13 -25.87
N PRO A 37 -10.56 11.06 -25.79
CA PRO A 37 -11.33 11.24 -24.57
C PRO A 37 -12.13 9.97 -24.26
N ILE A 38 -12.27 9.65 -22.96
CA ILE A 38 -13.13 8.53 -22.55
C ILE A 38 -14.60 8.89 -22.65
N GLU A 39 -15.41 7.86 -22.88
CA GLU A 39 -16.83 7.85 -22.57
C GLU A 39 -17.01 7.02 -21.28
N GLY A 40 -17.41 7.66 -20.18
CA GLY A 40 -17.69 6.97 -18.92
C GLY A 40 -16.86 7.44 -17.71
N GLU A 41 -16.73 6.57 -16.73
CA GLU A 41 -16.09 6.87 -15.47
C GLU A 41 -14.56 6.89 -15.59
N PRO A 42 -13.85 7.83 -14.90
CA PRO A 42 -12.38 7.94 -14.94
C PRO A 42 -11.63 6.63 -14.66
N CYS A 43 -12.13 5.79 -13.76
CA CYS A 43 -11.48 4.51 -13.45
C CYS A 43 -11.50 3.52 -14.62
N THR A 44 -12.38 3.69 -15.64
CA THR A 44 -12.42 2.82 -16.84
C THR A 44 -11.21 2.98 -17.73
N LEU A 45 -10.41 4.05 -17.57
CA LEU A 45 -9.13 4.21 -18.26
C LEU A 45 -8.27 2.95 -18.19
N ILE A 46 -8.24 2.30 -17.01
CA ILE A 46 -7.42 1.11 -16.82
C ILE A 46 -7.88 -0.02 -17.72
N ARG A 47 -9.18 -0.29 -17.75
CA ARG A 47 -9.75 -1.33 -18.63
C ARG A 47 -9.52 -1.02 -20.09
N ASN A 48 -9.74 0.23 -20.52
CA ASN A 48 -9.60 0.64 -21.91
C ASN A 48 -8.16 0.39 -22.41
N ALA A 49 -7.15 0.72 -21.60
CA ALA A 49 -5.75 0.46 -21.96
C ALA A 49 -5.39 -1.03 -21.80
N MET A 50 -5.81 -1.67 -20.70
CA MET A 50 -5.42 -3.04 -20.34
C MET A 50 -6.04 -4.09 -21.28
N ASP A 51 -7.35 -4.01 -21.50
CA ASP A 51 -8.13 -5.03 -22.22
C ASP A 51 -8.35 -4.66 -23.69
N GLU A 52 -8.48 -3.38 -24.02
CA GLU A 52 -8.84 -2.89 -25.34
C GLU A 52 -7.65 -2.27 -26.11
N GLY A 53 -6.51 -2.07 -25.43
CA GLY A 53 -5.29 -1.50 -26.05
C GLY A 53 -5.43 -0.03 -26.43
N LYS A 54 -6.41 0.69 -25.89
CA LYS A 54 -6.68 2.10 -26.21
C LYS A 54 -5.71 3.03 -25.49
N LYS A 55 -5.38 4.14 -26.16
CA LYS A 55 -4.77 5.32 -25.56
C LYS A 55 -5.87 6.33 -25.30
N ALA A 56 -6.23 6.53 -24.04
CA ALA A 56 -7.38 7.34 -23.67
C ALA A 56 -7.04 8.29 -22.53
N TYR A 57 -7.81 9.36 -22.39
CA TYR A 57 -7.67 10.31 -21.28
C TYR A 57 -9.04 10.76 -20.78
N PHE A 58 -9.07 11.28 -19.56
CA PHE A 58 -10.18 12.10 -19.05
C PHE A 58 -9.67 13.44 -18.57
N ASP A 59 -10.55 14.43 -18.58
CA ASP A 59 -10.33 15.79 -18.11
C ASP A 59 -11.58 16.32 -17.40
N ALA A 60 -11.69 17.65 -17.24
CA ALA A 60 -12.82 18.29 -16.59
C ALA A 60 -14.14 18.19 -17.38
N GLU A 61 -14.07 17.92 -18.68
CA GLU A 61 -15.23 17.87 -19.59
C GLU A 61 -15.62 16.43 -19.96
N HIS A 62 -14.65 15.54 -20.00
CA HIS A 62 -14.82 14.15 -20.46
C HIS A 62 -14.75 13.19 -19.28
N HIS A 63 -15.81 13.12 -18.47
CA HIS A 63 -15.99 12.15 -17.40
C HIS A 63 -17.45 12.03 -16.96
N ASP A 64 -17.90 10.82 -16.58
CA ASP A 64 -19.23 10.58 -16.03
C ASP A 64 -19.27 10.45 -14.49
N CYS A 65 -18.11 10.51 -13.83
CA CYS A 65 -17.99 10.38 -12.39
C CYS A 65 -17.37 11.62 -11.73
N LEU A 66 -18.21 12.44 -11.10
CA LEU A 66 -17.78 13.65 -10.39
C LEU A 66 -16.82 13.34 -9.22
N VAL A 67 -17.00 12.20 -8.54
CA VAL A 67 -16.11 11.77 -7.44
C VAL A 67 -14.71 11.48 -7.98
N GLY A 68 -14.61 10.73 -9.09
CA GLY A 68 -13.34 10.43 -9.73
C GLY A 68 -12.62 11.68 -10.24
N ALA A 69 -13.34 12.57 -10.90
CA ALA A 69 -12.79 13.85 -11.38
C ALA A 69 -12.33 14.76 -10.24
N CYS A 70 -13.02 14.74 -9.09
CA CYS A 70 -12.62 15.45 -7.88
C CYS A 70 -11.32 14.87 -7.28
N HIS A 71 -11.18 13.55 -7.21
CA HIS A 71 -9.93 12.91 -6.76
C HIS A 71 -8.74 13.24 -7.66
N ALA A 72 -8.99 13.35 -8.95
CA ALA A 72 -8.00 13.73 -9.95
C ALA A 72 -7.66 15.24 -9.96
N GLY A 73 -8.32 16.05 -9.13
CA GLY A 73 -8.11 17.50 -9.10
C GLY A 73 -8.63 18.25 -10.32
N MET A 74 -9.46 17.61 -11.18
CA MET A 74 -10.00 18.19 -12.42
C MET A 74 -11.12 19.18 -12.13
N VAL A 75 -11.94 18.86 -11.13
CA VAL A 75 -13.08 19.70 -10.74
C VAL A 75 -13.04 20.00 -9.25
N PRO A 76 -13.53 21.18 -8.82
CA PRO A 76 -13.61 21.49 -7.39
C PRO A 76 -14.56 20.50 -6.70
N GLY A 77 -14.20 20.06 -5.50
CA GLY A 77 -15.03 19.19 -4.70
C GLY A 77 -16.33 19.89 -4.28
N LYS A 78 -17.47 19.33 -4.68
CA LYS A 78 -18.77 19.80 -4.15
C LYS A 78 -18.86 19.45 -2.66
N LYS A 79 -19.59 20.28 -1.89
CA LYS A 79 -19.74 20.12 -0.44
C LYS A 79 -20.23 18.70 -0.09
N GLU A 80 -21.22 18.21 -0.81
CA GLU A 80 -21.85 16.90 -0.60
C GLU A 80 -20.87 15.74 -0.81
N ILE A 81 -19.92 15.89 -1.77
CA ILE A 81 -18.87 14.90 -2.02
C ILE A 81 -17.81 14.98 -0.94
N MET A 82 -17.37 16.19 -0.60
CA MET A 82 -16.28 16.41 0.36
C MET A 82 -16.68 16.07 1.80
N SER A 83 -17.96 16.23 2.16
CA SER A 83 -18.49 15.86 3.47
C SER A 83 -18.74 14.36 3.65
N GLY A 84 -18.73 13.58 2.57
CA GLY A 84 -19.14 12.18 2.59
C GLY A 84 -20.67 11.96 2.45
N GLU A 85 -21.47 13.02 2.39
CA GLU A 85 -22.94 12.94 2.24
C GLU A 85 -23.33 12.11 1.01
N TYR A 86 -22.73 12.40 -0.15
CA TYR A 86 -22.95 11.64 -1.37
C TYR A 86 -22.67 10.14 -1.19
N LEU A 87 -21.56 9.77 -0.56
CA LEU A 87 -21.23 8.36 -0.31
C LEU A 87 -22.24 7.68 0.60
N SER A 88 -22.76 8.37 1.62
CA SER A 88 -23.77 7.82 2.52
C SER A 88 -25.11 7.56 1.85
N THR A 89 -25.41 8.27 0.76
CA THR A 89 -26.65 8.09 -0.01
C THR A 89 -26.53 7.04 -1.12
N THR A 90 -25.31 6.81 -1.64
CA THR A 90 -25.08 5.89 -2.76
C THR A 90 -24.70 4.48 -2.34
N SER A 91 -24.25 4.31 -1.10
CA SER A 91 -23.81 3.03 -0.59
C SER A 91 -24.55 2.64 0.67
N SER A 92 -25.33 1.59 0.59
CA SER A 92 -26.19 1.10 1.66
C SER A 92 -25.45 0.62 2.92
N PHE A 93 -24.13 0.58 2.89
CA PHE A 93 -23.31 0.12 4.02
C PHE A 93 -22.59 1.22 4.77
N PHE A 94 -22.73 2.48 4.37
CA PHE A 94 -22.15 3.60 5.11
C PHE A 94 -23.18 4.33 5.94
N THR A 95 -22.88 4.56 7.23
CA THR A 95 -23.49 5.66 7.98
C THR A 95 -22.91 6.99 7.47
N TYR A 96 -23.59 8.10 7.73
CA TYR A 96 -23.07 9.41 7.38
C TYR A 96 -21.70 9.67 8.01
N GLU A 97 -21.54 9.36 9.29
CA GLU A 97 -20.28 9.53 10.02
C GLU A 97 -19.16 8.63 9.48
N GLY A 98 -19.50 7.40 9.08
CA GLY A 98 -18.59 6.47 8.43
C GLY A 98 -18.13 7.00 7.08
N ALA A 99 -19.04 7.47 6.25
CA ALA A 99 -18.75 8.08 4.96
C ALA A 99 -17.92 9.37 5.09
N ALA A 100 -18.22 10.21 6.09
CA ALA A 100 -17.47 11.43 6.37
C ALA A 100 -16.03 11.12 6.79
N ARG A 101 -15.81 10.14 7.67
CA ARG A 101 -14.47 9.69 8.07
C ARG A 101 -13.68 9.13 6.88
N LEU A 102 -14.31 8.29 6.07
CA LEU A 102 -13.71 7.73 4.88
C LEU A 102 -13.28 8.85 3.93
N LYS A 103 -14.16 9.80 3.67
CA LYS A 103 -13.88 10.93 2.76
C LYS A 103 -12.78 11.84 3.31
N SER A 104 -12.74 12.11 4.60
CA SER A 104 -11.68 12.93 5.22
C SER A 104 -10.29 12.30 5.10
N GLY A 105 -10.20 10.97 5.07
CA GLY A 105 -8.96 10.23 4.83
C GLY A 105 -8.55 10.12 3.36
N THR A 106 -9.44 10.46 2.43
CA THR A 106 -9.15 10.35 1.00
C THR A 106 -8.51 11.63 0.48
N ARG A 107 -7.33 11.51 -0.13
CA ARG A 107 -6.62 12.65 -0.74
C ARG A 107 -7.12 12.91 -2.15
N ASN A 108 -7.08 14.17 -2.56
CA ASN A 108 -7.32 14.58 -3.94
C ASN A 108 -6.05 15.21 -4.49
N LEU A 109 -5.78 15.08 -5.78
CA LEU A 109 -4.75 15.87 -6.41
C LEU A 109 -5.08 17.39 -6.26
N PRO A 110 -4.06 18.26 -6.14
CA PRO A 110 -4.31 19.70 -6.06
C PRO A 110 -5.14 20.18 -7.26
N PRO A 111 -6.19 20.98 -7.04
CA PRO A 111 -7.01 21.49 -8.12
C PRO A 111 -6.17 22.23 -9.17
N GLY A 112 -6.37 21.90 -10.45
CA GLY A 112 -5.67 22.50 -11.57
C GLY A 112 -4.21 22.09 -11.74
N MET A 113 -3.71 21.16 -10.95
CA MET A 113 -2.35 20.62 -11.10
C MET A 113 -2.15 19.91 -12.44
N VAL A 114 -3.19 19.23 -12.91
CA VAL A 114 -3.21 18.53 -14.20
C VAL A 114 -4.43 18.95 -15.01
N LYS A 115 -4.28 18.99 -16.32
CA LYS A 115 -5.38 19.26 -17.25
C LYS A 115 -6.13 17.98 -17.62
N ALA A 116 -5.40 16.89 -17.75
CA ALA A 116 -5.96 15.58 -18.06
C ALA A 116 -5.10 14.45 -17.45
N ILE A 117 -5.69 13.29 -17.25
CA ILE A 117 -4.97 12.05 -16.92
C ILE A 117 -5.19 11.06 -18.05
N GLY A 118 -4.07 10.59 -18.62
CA GLY A 118 -4.10 9.62 -19.71
C GLY A 118 -3.65 8.24 -19.28
N ALA A 119 -4.12 7.23 -20.01
CA ALA A 119 -3.68 5.86 -19.89
C ALA A 119 -3.38 5.28 -21.28
N ALA A 120 -2.33 4.46 -21.35
CA ALA A 120 -1.95 3.70 -22.52
C ALA A 120 -1.40 2.35 -22.11
N PRO A 121 -1.40 1.32 -22.99
CA PRO A 121 -0.58 0.14 -22.80
C PRO A 121 0.88 0.55 -22.62
N LEU A 122 1.57 -0.05 -21.65
CA LEU A 122 2.94 0.35 -21.26
C LEU A 122 3.93 0.28 -22.43
N ASP A 123 3.81 -0.73 -23.27
CA ASP A 123 4.65 -0.98 -24.45
C ASP A 123 4.27 -0.13 -25.68
N GLU A 124 3.20 0.65 -25.58
CA GLU A 124 2.67 1.50 -26.67
C GLU A 124 2.60 2.98 -26.29
N VAL A 125 3.22 3.38 -25.19
CA VAL A 125 3.29 4.79 -24.78
C VAL A 125 4.01 5.58 -25.87
N PRO A 126 3.43 6.69 -26.36
CA PRO A 126 4.07 7.50 -27.41
C PRO A 126 5.39 8.11 -26.93
N GLU A 127 6.33 8.25 -27.87
CA GLU A 127 7.61 8.90 -27.59
C GLU A 127 7.40 10.34 -27.06
N GLY A 128 8.15 10.71 -26.03
CA GLY A 128 8.06 12.03 -25.38
C GLY A 128 6.96 12.15 -24.33
N VAL A 129 6.09 11.14 -24.17
CA VAL A 129 5.09 11.13 -23.09
C VAL A 129 5.75 10.68 -21.80
N THR A 130 5.62 11.51 -20.76
CA THR A 130 6.07 11.17 -19.39
C THR A 130 5.10 10.20 -18.74
N ILE A 131 5.62 9.11 -18.21
CA ILE A 131 4.86 8.15 -17.40
C ILE A 131 5.07 8.53 -15.93
N ASP A 132 3.98 8.67 -15.18
CA ASP A 132 4.05 8.92 -13.74
C ASP A 132 4.06 7.59 -12.95
N TRP A 133 3.21 6.63 -13.33
CA TRP A 133 3.21 5.28 -12.75
C TRP A 133 2.66 4.23 -13.70
N VAL A 134 2.88 2.97 -13.36
CA VAL A 134 2.36 1.80 -14.06
C VAL A 134 1.31 1.12 -13.20
N VAL A 135 0.16 0.77 -13.79
CA VAL A 135 -0.92 0.02 -13.12
C VAL A 135 -0.98 -1.38 -13.71
N VAL A 136 -1.06 -2.37 -12.85
CA VAL A 136 -1.29 -3.77 -13.24
C VAL A 136 -2.42 -4.37 -12.42
N VAL A 137 -3.13 -5.33 -13.02
CA VAL A 137 -4.16 -6.13 -12.36
C VAL A 137 -3.66 -7.57 -12.25
N CYS A 138 -3.64 -8.10 -11.04
CA CYS A 138 -3.18 -9.47 -10.78
C CYS A 138 -3.84 -10.05 -9.52
N ASN A 139 -3.54 -11.29 -9.18
CA ASN A 139 -3.95 -11.88 -7.91
C ASN A 139 -2.99 -11.46 -6.76
N ALA A 140 -3.37 -11.73 -5.52
CA ALA A 140 -2.61 -11.34 -4.34
C ALA A 140 -1.18 -11.92 -4.31
N HIS A 141 -0.97 -13.17 -4.80
CA HIS A 141 0.35 -13.78 -4.86
C HIS A 141 1.30 -12.99 -5.77
N ASN A 142 0.84 -12.66 -6.96
CA ASN A 142 1.64 -11.92 -7.94
C ASN A 142 1.80 -10.45 -7.52
N ALA A 143 0.79 -9.86 -6.87
CA ALA A 143 0.89 -8.52 -6.31
C ALA A 143 2.00 -8.43 -5.26
N ASN A 144 2.09 -9.40 -4.36
CA ASN A 144 3.16 -9.45 -3.36
C ASN A 144 4.55 -9.50 -4.02
N LEU A 145 4.70 -10.28 -5.09
CA LEU A 145 5.97 -10.33 -5.82
C LEU A 145 6.28 -9.02 -6.53
N ILE A 146 5.34 -8.51 -7.33
CA ILE A 146 5.54 -7.28 -8.13
C ILE A 146 5.83 -6.08 -7.22
N SER A 147 5.09 -5.94 -6.12
CA SER A 147 5.29 -4.85 -5.16
C SER A 147 6.64 -4.89 -4.46
N GLY A 148 7.30 -6.05 -4.46
CA GLY A 148 8.67 -6.22 -3.97
C GLY A 148 9.70 -5.33 -4.67
N CYS A 149 9.39 -4.74 -5.84
CA CYS A 149 10.28 -3.80 -6.53
C CYS A 149 10.67 -2.61 -5.64
N ARG A 150 9.74 -2.10 -4.82
CA ARG A 150 10.02 -1.05 -3.84
C ARG A 150 11.00 -1.52 -2.76
N VAL A 151 10.74 -2.71 -2.21
CA VAL A 151 11.59 -3.30 -1.15
C VAL A 151 12.99 -3.59 -1.66
N VAL A 152 13.11 -4.12 -2.88
CA VAL A 152 14.42 -4.45 -3.49
C VAL A 152 15.23 -3.21 -3.80
N GLN A 153 14.58 -2.11 -4.17
CA GLN A 153 15.27 -0.87 -4.54
C GLN A 153 15.78 -0.10 -3.33
N ASP A 154 14.99 0.08 -2.28
CA ASP A 154 15.32 0.96 -1.15
C ASP A 154 14.88 0.49 0.23
N GLY A 155 14.36 -0.75 0.34
CA GLY A 155 13.98 -1.35 1.62
C GLY A 155 12.66 -0.83 2.21
N ILE A 156 11.88 -0.02 1.47
CA ILE A 156 10.63 0.54 1.96
C ILE A 156 9.46 -0.40 1.65
N THR A 157 8.58 -0.58 2.62
CA THR A 157 7.39 -1.41 2.48
C THR A 157 6.36 -0.73 1.56
N PRO A 158 5.75 -1.46 0.60
CA PRO A 158 4.65 -0.96 -0.19
C PRO A 158 3.47 -0.50 0.67
N HIS A 159 2.74 0.51 0.19
CA HIS A 159 1.49 0.93 0.80
C HIS A 159 0.37 -0.03 0.41
N GLY A 160 -0.39 -0.52 1.39
CA GLY A 160 -1.56 -1.39 1.16
C GLY A 160 -2.83 -0.74 1.69
N GLY A 161 -3.89 -0.73 0.89
CA GLY A 161 -5.17 -0.15 1.27
C GLY A 161 -6.38 -0.96 0.83
N PHE A 162 -7.43 -0.91 1.65
CA PHE A 162 -8.78 -1.27 1.21
C PHE A 162 -9.39 -0.01 0.59
N GLY A 163 -9.63 -0.06 -0.72
CA GLY A 163 -10.02 1.13 -1.46
C GLY A 163 -11.32 1.75 -0.99
N SER A 164 -11.19 2.96 -0.52
CA SER A 164 -12.32 3.84 -0.28
C SER A 164 -12.86 4.44 -1.58
N SER A 165 -11.99 4.59 -2.56
CA SER A 165 -12.28 5.05 -3.91
C SER A 165 -11.13 4.62 -4.81
N LEU A 166 -11.42 3.82 -5.84
CA LEU A 166 -10.39 3.39 -6.78
C LEU A 166 -9.71 4.58 -7.47
N CYS A 167 -10.46 5.63 -7.81
CA CYS A 167 -9.87 6.83 -8.42
C CYS A 167 -8.90 7.55 -7.47
N GLY A 168 -9.16 7.57 -6.17
CA GLY A 168 -8.24 8.06 -5.16
C GLY A 168 -6.95 7.23 -5.13
N GLU A 169 -7.09 5.91 -5.11
CA GLU A 169 -5.95 4.98 -5.09
C GLU A 169 -5.14 4.99 -6.41
N LEU A 170 -5.79 5.17 -7.55
CA LEU A 170 -5.14 5.21 -8.86
C LEU A 170 -4.44 6.55 -9.15
N PHE A 171 -5.02 7.67 -8.77
CA PHE A 171 -4.60 8.98 -9.25
C PHE A 171 -3.96 9.87 -8.19
N SER A 172 -4.43 9.84 -6.94
CA SER A 172 -3.92 10.73 -5.89
C SER A 172 -2.98 10.03 -4.90
N THR A 173 -3.27 8.82 -4.46
CA THR A 173 -2.43 8.11 -3.48
C THR A 173 -0.99 7.93 -3.97
N PRO A 174 -0.69 7.47 -5.21
CA PRO A 174 0.68 7.31 -5.68
C PRO A 174 1.45 8.64 -5.73
N TRP A 175 0.75 9.72 -6.02
CA TRP A 175 1.33 11.07 -6.03
C TRP A 175 1.82 11.50 -4.64
N TYR A 176 1.02 11.26 -3.59
CA TYR A 176 1.36 11.68 -2.24
C TYR A 176 2.30 10.71 -1.52
N GLU A 177 2.05 9.41 -1.66
CA GLU A 177 2.83 8.40 -0.96
C GLU A 177 4.22 8.18 -1.56
N LYS A 178 4.41 8.48 -2.85
CA LYS A 178 5.66 8.17 -3.58
C LYS A 178 6.09 6.73 -3.33
N ASN A 179 5.11 5.82 -3.35
CA ASN A 179 5.29 4.43 -2.98
C ASN A 179 4.46 3.53 -3.90
N VAL A 180 4.81 2.25 -3.95
CA VAL A 180 3.98 1.24 -4.58
C VAL A 180 2.70 1.09 -3.76
N VAL A 181 1.55 1.17 -4.44
CA VAL A 181 0.22 1.06 -3.84
C VAL A 181 -0.43 -0.24 -4.27
N ILE A 182 -0.92 -1.01 -3.28
CA ILE A 182 -1.70 -2.23 -3.50
C ILE A 182 -3.12 -1.93 -3.04
N THR A 183 -4.11 -2.08 -3.92
CA THR A 183 -5.50 -1.83 -3.55
C THR A 183 -6.46 -2.83 -4.16
N PHE A 184 -7.47 -3.21 -3.38
CA PHE A 184 -8.59 -4.00 -3.89
C PHE A 184 -9.56 -3.17 -4.73
N GLY A 185 -9.48 -1.85 -4.65
CA GLY A 185 -10.46 -0.93 -5.22
C GLY A 185 -11.81 -0.97 -4.48
N ASP A 186 -12.65 0.01 -4.76
CA ASP A 186 -14.04 0.01 -4.32
C ASP A 186 -14.93 -0.85 -5.23
N TYR A 187 -16.19 -1.04 -4.82
CA TYR A 187 -17.15 -1.86 -5.57
C TYR A 187 -17.35 -1.37 -7.02
N GLY A 188 -17.55 -0.06 -7.22
CA GLY A 188 -17.73 0.54 -8.55
C GLY A 188 -16.49 0.35 -9.42
N GLY A 189 -15.32 0.70 -8.90
CA GLY A 189 -14.05 0.54 -9.61
C GLY A 189 -13.77 -0.90 -10.03
N ARG A 190 -14.09 -1.89 -9.18
CA ARG A 190 -13.98 -3.31 -9.52
C ARG A 190 -14.96 -3.72 -10.62
N MET A 191 -16.21 -3.27 -10.52
CA MET A 191 -17.25 -3.57 -11.50
C MET A 191 -16.92 -2.99 -12.88
N TYR A 192 -16.57 -1.70 -12.93
CA TYR A 192 -16.24 -1.02 -14.19
C TYR A 192 -14.98 -1.58 -14.86
N ASN A 193 -14.01 -2.04 -14.10
CA ASN A 193 -12.82 -2.71 -14.61
C ASN A 193 -12.99 -4.23 -14.75
N ARG A 194 -14.17 -4.78 -14.49
CA ARG A 194 -14.49 -6.22 -14.64
C ARG A 194 -13.49 -7.12 -13.89
N LEU A 195 -13.12 -6.74 -12.66
CA LEU A 195 -12.20 -7.52 -11.85
C LEU A 195 -12.85 -8.82 -11.38
N LYS A 196 -12.10 -9.91 -11.43
CA LYS A 196 -12.45 -11.17 -10.76
C LYS A 196 -12.28 -11.02 -9.24
N GLN A 197 -12.86 -11.94 -8.48
CA GLN A 197 -12.85 -11.89 -7.01
C GLN A 197 -11.44 -11.90 -6.41
N ASP A 198 -10.52 -12.64 -7.02
CA ASP A 198 -9.12 -12.80 -6.60
C ASP A 198 -8.16 -11.72 -7.14
N GLN A 199 -8.66 -10.77 -7.95
CA GLN A 199 -7.86 -9.74 -8.57
C GLN A 199 -7.86 -8.43 -7.78
N LEU A 200 -6.74 -7.74 -7.85
CA LEU A 200 -6.49 -6.44 -7.25
C LEU A 200 -5.58 -5.60 -8.17
N PHE A 201 -5.42 -4.32 -7.82
CA PHE A 201 -4.54 -3.41 -8.53
C PHE A 201 -3.21 -3.26 -7.80
N VAL A 202 -2.12 -3.18 -8.56
CA VAL A 202 -0.82 -2.72 -8.08
C VAL A 202 -0.43 -1.50 -8.91
N ILE A 203 -0.16 -0.40 -8.25
CA ILE A 203 0.24 0.87 -8.85
C ILE A 203 1.72 1.10 -8.50
N ILE A 204 2.57 1.22 -9.50
CA ILE A 204 4.02 1.24 -9.39
C ILE A 204 4.51 2.58 -9.93
N PRO A 205 4.96 3.54 -9.10
CA PRO A 205 5.62 4.75 -9.58
C PRO A 205 6.78 4.40 -10.53
N ILE A 206 6.96 5.21 -11.56
CA ILE A 206 7.86 4.87 -12.67
C ILE A 206 9.31 4.66 -12.21
N GLU A 207 9.72 5.33 -11.16
CA GLU A 207 11.06 5.21 -10.56
C GLU A 207 11.38 3.81 -9.99
N PHE A 208 10.36 2.96 -9.73
CA PHE A 208 10.56 1.60 -9.20
C PHE A 208 10.46 0.52 -10.28
N VAL A 209 10.10 0.89 -11.47
CA VAL A 209 9.90 -0.05 -12.58
C VAL A 209 11.21 -0.72 -13.01
N ASP A 210 12.34 -0.03 -12.88
CA ASP A 210 13.67 -0.56 -13.21
C ASP A 210 14.13 -1.72 -12.31
N ALA A 211 13.50 -1.90 -11.14
CA ALA A 211 13.76 -3.04 -10.27
C ALA A 211 13.05 -4.34 -10.72
N LEU A 212 12.00 -4.23 -11.57
CA LEU A 212 11.20 -5.37 -12.00
C LEU A 212 11.98 -6.43 -12.80
N PRO A 213 12.91 -6.10 -13.73
CA PRO A 213 13.72 -7.10 -14.43
C PRO A 213 14.52 -7.97 -13.48
N ARG A 214 15.14 -7.36 -12.47
CA ARG A 214 15.89 -8.10 -11.44
C ARG A 214 14.97 -9.01 -10.64
N LEU A 215 13.83 -8.47 -10.19
CA LEU A 215 12.87 -9.18 -9.36
C LEU A 215 12.19 -10.33 -10.12
N LEU A 216 11.67 -10.07 -11.32
CA LEU A 216 10.91 -11.05 -12.11
C LEU A 216 11.81 -11.95 -12.97
N GLY A 217 13.03 -11.50 -13.30
CA GLY A 217 14.00 -12.27 -14.07
C GLY A 217 14.72 -13.33 -13.24
N ASP A 218 15.14 -12.94 -12.01
CA ASP A 218 15.94 -13.79 -11.13
C ASP A 218 15.09 -14.70 -10.23
N PHE A 219 13.86 -14.28 -9.91
CA PHE A 219 12.90 -15.08 -9.16
C PHE A 219 11.93 -15.77 -10.11
N THR A 220 12.16 -17.05 -10.35
CA THR A 220 11.15 -17.87 -11.05
C THR A 220 9.99 -18.12 -10.11
N LEU A 221 8.80 -17.64 -10.49
CA LEU A 221 7.53 -17.88 -9.80
C LEU A 221 6.99 -19.31 -10.00
N ASP A 222 7.85 -20.27 -10.26
CA ASP A 222 7.41 -21.66 -10.33
C ASP A 222 7.23 -22.25 -8.91
N ALA A 223 6.58 -23.40 -8.84
CA ALA A 223 6.35 -24.09 -7.58
C ALA A 223 7.64 -24.40 -6.78
N LYS A 224 8.79 -24.43 -7.45
CA LYS A 224 10.10 -24.63 -6.80
C LYS A 224 10.55 -23.37 -6.05
N ALA A 225 10.29 -22.17 -6.59
CA ALA A 225 10.58 -20.92 -5.88
C ALA A 225 9.69 -20.78 -4.62
N THR A 226 8.41 -21.14 -4.70
CA THR A 226 7.52 -21.14 -3.54
C THR A 226 8.01 -22.11 -2.45
N LEU A 227 8.54 -23.27 -2.84
CA LEU A 227 9.13 -24.23 -1.90
C LEU A 227 10.48 -23.76 -1.32
N ALA A 228 11.21 -22.86 -2.01
CA ALA A 228 12.43 -22.28 -1.49
C ALA A 228 12.18 -21.32 -0.32
N PHE A 229 11.01 -20.72 -0.21
CA PHE A 229 10.61 -19.94 0.96
C PHE A 229 10.22 -20.82 2.18
N THR A 230 9.85 -22.07 1.96
CA THR A 230 9.49 -23.00 3.05
C THR A 230 10.70 -23.79 3.59
N LYS A 231 11.80 -23.82 2.84
CA LYS A 231 13.11 -24.30 3.33
C LYS A 231 14.08 -23.13 3.27
N PRO A 232 14.74 -22.79 4.39
CA PRO A 232 15.83 -21.79 4.30
C PRO A 232 16.77 -22.23 3.18
N PRO A 233 17.08 -21.36 2.23
CA PRO A 233 17.97 -21.72 1.14
C PRO A 233 19.27 -22.25 1.74
N ASP A 234 19.72 -23.39 1.23
CA ASP A 234 20.99 -24.02 1.60
C ASP A 234 22.17 -23.15 1.08
N SER A 235 22.00 -21.83 1.17
CA SER A 235 22.99 -20.86 0.74
C SER A 235 24.12 -20.81 1.75
N LYS A 236 25.33 -20.58 1.27
CA LYS A 236 26.51 -20.31 2.11
C LYS A 236 26.27 -19.17 3.10
N PHE A 237 25.38 -18.24 2.74
CA PHE A 237 24.97 -17.10 3.57
C PHE A 237 24.23 -17.56 4.83
N TRP A 238 23.17 -18.38 4.70
CA TRP A 238 22.42 -18.89 5.86
C TRP A 238 23.24 -19.86 6.71
N LYS A 239 24.12 -20.65 6.08
CA LYS A 239 25.07 -21.52 6.79
C LYS A 239 26.07 -20.69 7.63
N LYS A 240 26.44 -19.51 7.17
CA LYS A 240 27.28 -18.59 7.94
C LYS A 240 26.53 -18.10 9.19
N TYR A 241 25.32 -17.57 9.03
CA TYR A 241 24.53 -17.06 10.15
C TYR A 241 24.04 -18.16 11.11
N SER A 242 23.70 -19.34 10.63
CA SER A 242 23.33 -20.48 11.49
C SER A 242 24.53 -21.06 12.25
N LYS A 243 25.74 -20.97 11.72
CA LYS A 243 26.97 -21.36 12.43
C LYS A 243 27.34 -20.35 13.53
N ASP A 244 27.12 -19.07 13.29
CA ASP A 244 27.36 -18.04 14.29
C ASP A 244 26.38 -18.18 15.48
N LYS A 245 25.13 -18.58 15.25
CA LYS A 245 24.20 -18.96 16.33
C LYS A 245 24.67 -20.18 17.16
N LYS A 246 25.37 -21.16 16.56
CA LYS A 246 25.93 -22.30 17.30
C LYS A 246 27.23 -21.99 18.03
N LYS A 247 28.00 -21.00 17.54
CA LYS A 247 29.22 -20.54 18.23
C LYS A 247 28.93 -19.54 19.37
N GLY A 248 27.74 -18.91 19.36
CA GLY A 248 27.28 -18.07 20.45
C GLY A 248 26.83 -18.83 21.69
N GLY A 249 26.92 -20.15 21.70
CA GLY A 249 26.67 -20.99 22.88
C GLY A 249 27.73 -20.97 23.97
N ASP A 250 28.93 -20.44 23.66
CA ASP A 250 30.07 -20.36 24.63
C ASP A 250 30.72 -18.96 24.73
N THR A 251 30.05 -17.93 24.26
CA THR A 251 30.42 -16.59 24.66
C THR A 251 29.65 -16.22 25.93
N GLU A 252 30.29 -16.42 27.06
CA GLU A 252 30.13 -15.57 28.24
C GLU A 252 30.32 -14.12 27.77
N GLY A 253 29.26 -13.51 27.25
CA GLY A 253 29.30 -12.15 26.68
C GLY A 253 28.17 -11.78 25.71
N ALA A 254 27.40 -12.73 25.17
CA ALA A 254 26.06 -12.42 24.68
C ALA A 254 25.22 -12.22 25.94
N GLY A 255 25.08 -10.96 26.37
CA GLY A 255 24.30 -10.61 27.53
C GLY A 255 22.95 -11.32 27.45
N LYS A 256 22.53 -11.93 28.58
CA LYS A 256 21.11 -12.12 28.83
C LYS A 256 20.40 -10.93 28.20
N PRO A 257 19.26 -11.12 27.46
CA PRO A 257 18.52 -9.99 26.93
C PRO A 257 18.56 -8.91 27.99
N SER A 258 19.17 -7.78 27.67
CA SER A 258 19.38 -6.71 28.64
C SER A 258 18.01 -6.41 29.21
N ALA A 259 17.88 -6.43 30.52
CA ALA A 259 16.63 -6.06 31.13
C ALA A 259 16.16 -4.77 30.47
N PRO A 260 14.88 -4.66 30.08
CA PRO A 260 14.39 -3.53 29.31
C PRO A 260 14.86 -2.24 29.95
N ALA A 261 15.41 -1.32 29.16
CA ALA A 261 15.93 -0.07 29.66
C ALA A 261 14.74 0.81 30.10
N PHE A 262 14.43 0.79 31.37
CA PHE A 262 13.40 1.65 31.94
C PHE A 262 13.89 3.10 32.00
N THR A 263 13.12 4.02 31.45
CA THR A 263 13.34 5.47 31.54
C THR A 263 12.49 6.12 32.64
N MET A 264 11.48 5.38 33.14
CA MET A 264 10.63 5.76 34.26
C MET A 264 10.67 4.71 35.38
N GLU A 265 10.18 5.08 36.55
CA GLU A 265 9.95 4.12 37.62
C GLU A 265 8.74 3.25 37.34
N TRP A 266 8.86 1.93 37.51
CA TRP A 266 7.79 0.94 37.42
C TRP A 266 7.53 0.36 38.81
N ASP A 267 6.28 0.34 39.22
CA ASP A 267 5.94 -0.34 40.45
C ASP A 267 6.03 -1.88 40.33
N LYS A 268 5.90 -2.55 41.47
CA LYS A 268 6.06 -4.01 41.51
C LYS A 268 5.01 -4.74 40.69
N GLU A 269 3.76 -4.30 40.72
CA GLU A 269 2.65 -4.94 40.03
C GLU A 269 2.77 -4.77 38.53
N ALA A 270 3.13 -3.58 38.06
CA ALA A 270 3.38 -3.32 36.65
C ALA A 270 4.54 -4.18 36.11
N ARG A 271 5.60 -4.37 36.90
CA ARG A 271 6.72 -5.25 36.52
C ARG A 271 6.32 -6.73 36.47
N GLU A 272 5.40 -7.17 37.33
CA GLU A 272 4.86 -8.55 37.29
C GLU A 272 4.01 -8.78 36.05
N ILE A 273 3.24 -7.79 35.60
CA ILE A 273 2.50 -7.82 34.34
C ILE A 273 3.50 -7.91 33.17
N LEU A 274 4.54 -7.08 33.15
CA LEU A 274 5.54 -7.07 32.09
C LEU A 274 6.27 -8.43 31.94
N ARG A 275 6.45 -9.19 33.02
CA ARG A 275 7.05 -10.54 32.96
C ARG A 275 6.21 -11.57 32.20
N LYS A 276 4.92 -11.33 32.04
CA LYS A 276 4.02 -12.19 31.27
C LYS A 276 4.04 -11.85 29.77
N VAL A 277 4.61 -10.70 29.41
CA VAL A 277 4.75 -10.27 28.02
C VAL A 277 5.82 -11.12 27.31
N PRO A 278 5.56 -11.62 26.09
CA PRO A 278 6.56 -12.36 25.30
C PRO A 278 7.86 -11.56 25.11
N GLU A 279 9.03 -12.19 25.32
CA GLU A 279 10.35 -11.53 25.28
C GLU A 279 10.58 -10.67 24.04
N GLY A 280 10.05 -11.06 22.89
CA GLY A 280 10.26 -10.35 21.61
C GLY A 280 9.57 -8.98 21.51
N ILE A 281 8.64 -8.64 22.43
CA ILE A 281 7.90 -7.37 22.40
C ILE A 281 8.02 -6.56 23.70
N VAL A 282 8.80 -7.03 24.67
CA VAL A 282 8.95 -6.39 25.98
C VAL A 282 9.44 -4.94 25.86
N ASP A 283 10.47 -4.69 25.05
CA ASP A 283 11.01 -3.34 24.85
C ASP A 283 9.97 -2.40 24.25
N PHE A 284 9.18 -2.89 23.29
CA PHE A 284 8.08 -2.12 22.69
C PHE A 284 6.99 -1.79 23.70
N VAL A 285 6.62 -2.74 24.57
CA VAL A 285 5.63 -2.51 25.65
C VAL A 285 6.15 -1.50 26.65
N VAL A 286 7.41 -1.58 27.06
CA VAL A 286 8.04 -0.62 27.98
C VAL A 286 8.01 0.79 27.40
N GLU A 287 8.49 0.98 26.17
CA GLU A 287 8.53 2.28 25.51
C GLU A 287 7.13 2.92 25.40
N ASN A 288 6.14 2.15 24.95
CA ASN A 288 4.77 2.67 24.82
C ASN A 288 4.12 2.99 26.17
N SER A 289 4.33 2.16 27.20
CA SER A 289 3.73 2.40 28.52
C SER A 289 4.37 3.58 29.23
N GLU A 290 5.67 3.79 29.08
CA GLU A 290 6.35 4.97 29.59
C GLU A 290 5.92 6.24 28.87
N SER A 291 5.79 6.19 27.54
CA SER A 291 5.25 7.30 26.74
C SER A 291 3.82 7.66 27.15
N PHE A 292 2.97 6.67 27.37
CA PHE A 292 1.61 6.88 27.86
C PHE A 292 1.61 7.55 29.24
N ALA A 293 2.38 7.01 30.19
CA ALA A 293 2.49 7.54 31.54
C ALA A 293 3.00 8.99 31.53
N GLN A 294 4.00 9.31 30.70
CA GLN A 294 4.53 10.67 30.55
C GLN A 294 3.46 11.62 30.00
N ASN A 295 2.74 11.21 28.96
CA ASN A 295 1.68 12.02 28.33
C ASN A 295 0.52 12.32 29.30
N LYS A 296 0.22 11.39 30.20
CA LYS A 296 -0.79 11.55 31.26
C LYS A 296 -0.27 12.28 32.50
N GLY A 297 1.02 12.57 32.57
CA GLY A 297 1.65 13.23 33.73
C GLY A 297 1.87 12.32 34.94
N TYR A 298 1.90 11.01 34.76
CA TYR A 298 2.20 10.06 35.82
C TYR A 298 3.69 10.04 36.13
N ALA A 299 4.04 10.03 37.45
CA ALA A 299 5.43 9.96 37.87
C ALA A 299 6.07 8.57 37.69
N LYS A 300 5.25 7.52 37.57
CA LYS A 300 5.69 6.12 37.36
C LYS A 300 4.63 5.30 36.63
N VAL A 301 5.06 4.20 36.05
CA VAL A 301 4.16 3.20 35.45
C VAL A 301 3.63 2.29 36.57
N THR A 302 2.32 2.20 36.65
CA THR A 302 1.59 1.38 37.67
C THR A 302 0.65 0.41 36.96
N ARG A 303 0.13 -0.60 37.69
CA ARG A 303 -0.92 -1.45 37.15
C ARG A 303 -2.12 -0.63 36.64
N ASN A 304 -2.50 0.43 37.40
CA ASN A 304 -3.64 1.27 37.00
C ASN A 304 -3.36 2.05 35.71
N SER A 305 -2.14 2.59 35.54
CA SER A 305 -1.79 3.27 34.29
C SER A 305 -1.71 2.31 33.09
N LEU A 306 -1.31 1.05 33.30
CA LEU A 306 -1.37 0.03 32.27
C LEU A 306 -2.81 -0.35 31.92
N ALA A 307 -3.68 -0.49 32.93
CA ALA A 307 -5.09 -0.78 32.71
C ALA A 307 -5.78 0.34 31.93
N GLU A 308 -5.54 1.60 32.29
CA GLU A 308 -6.07 2.77 31.57
C GLU A 308 -5.56 2.83 30.13
N GLN A 309 -4.28 2.56 29.90
CA GLN A 309 -3.72 2.48 28.55
C GLN A 309 -4.41 1.41 27.71
N MET A 310 -4.63 0.24 28.28
CA MET A 310 -5.29 -0.88 27.59
C MET A 310 -6.77 -0.58 27.33
N GLU A 311 -7.47 0.05 28.25
CA GLU A 311 -8.86 0.47 28.08
C GLU A 311 -8.99 1.50 26.93
N GLU A 312 -8.06 2.47 26.83
CA GLU A 312 -8.02 3.39 25.68
C GLU A 312 -7.77 2.68 24.34
N MET A 313 -7.08 1.54 24.36
CA MET A 313 -6.87 0.68 23.18
C MET A 313 -8.03 -0.30 22.94
N GLY A 314 -9.08 -0.27 23.76
CA GLY A 314 -10.22 -1.17 23.67
C GLY A 314 -9.94 -2.61 24.15
N MET A 315 -8.94 -2.80 25.03
CA MET A 315 -8.55 -4.10 25.59
C MET A 315 -8.76 -4.12 27.09
N ASP A 316 -9.06 -5.31 27.64
CA ASP A 316 -9.15 -5.52 29.09
C ASP A 316 -7.86 -6.17 29.61
N ILE A 317 -7.22 -5.55 30.61
CA ILE A 317 -6.00 -6.07 31.20
C ILE A 317 -6.22 -7.41 31.93
N GLU A 318 -7.39 -7.66 32.46
CA GLU A 318 -7.71 -8.92 33.17
C GLU A 318 -7.86 -10.08 32.18
N GLU A 319 -8.43 -9.85 31.01
CA GLU A 319 -8.52 -10.86 29.94
C GLU A 319 -7.11 -11.27 29.50
N MET A 320 -6.20 -10.32 29.31
CA MET A 320 -4.82 -10.59 28.89
C MET A 320 -4.00 -11.35 29.95
N LEU A 321 -4.33 -11.19 31.23
CA LEU A 321 -3.60 -11.85 32.33
C LEU A 321 -4.07 -13.27 32.60
N THR A 322 -5.20 -13.69 32.00
CA THR A 322 -5.82 -15.02 32.21
C THR A 322 -5.51 -16.02 31.10
N GLU A 323 -4.94 -15.58 29.96
CA GLU A 323 -4.41 -16.43 28.90
C GLU A 323 -2.92 -16.79 29.16
#